data_2474846c5e5572dcf59204ab9b2cbeaa
#
_entry.id   2474846c5e5572dcf59204ab9b2cbeaa
#
_cell.length_a   1.000
_cell.length_b   1.000
_cell.length_c   1.000
_cell.angle_alpha   90.00
_cell.angle_beta   90.00
_cell.angle_gamma   90.00
#
_symmetry.space_group_name_H-M   'P 1'
#
loop_
_entity.id
_entity.type
_entity.pdbx_description
1 polymer ?
#
loop_
_entity_poly.entity_id
_entity_poly.type
_entity_poly.pdbx_seq_one_letter_code
_entity_poly.pdbx_strand_id
1 'polypeptide(L)'
;MNRLANVFALVALILSAVGIIYCIFVHETSVRYGFINTEKMLNTFVDAQKVRGQLLAEESKWNDAEKVIEDSLATFEERLKLEYDTASIETKKRLKSEQTHRIEELGRFEQAKKDGLQKMQSELMAPVYEKINGSLAEYAKEHGLDVVFASSNGSIVYGDGSRADLTEDFVLFLNNKYR
;
A
#
# COMPACT_ATOMS: atom_id res chain seq x y z
N MET A 1 -2.68 72.55 -21.75
CA MET A 1 -3.54 71.36 -21.41
C MET A 1 -2.85 70.00 -21.63
N ASN A 2 -1.96 69.88 -22.64
CA ASN A 2 -1.38 68.55 -22.98
C ASN A 2 -0.34 67.98 -21.96
N ARG A 3 0.37 68.83 -21.19
CA ARG A 3 1.42 68.37 -20.26
C ARG A 3 0.83 67.63 -19.05
N LEU A 4 -0.30 68.09 -18.52
CA LEU A 4 -0.99 67.40 -17.40
C LEU A 4 -1.56 66.04 -17.85
N ALA A 5 -2.17 65.96 -19.04
CA ALA A 5 -2.66 64.69 -19.58
C ALA A 5 -1.55 63.66 -19.79
N ASN A 6 -0.37 64.06 -20.28
CA ASN A 6 0.78 63.20 -20.47
C ASN A 6 1.34 62.69 -19.13
N VAL A 7 1.33 63.53 -18.07
CA VAL A 7 1.74 63.09 -16.71
C VAL A 7 0.77 62.06 -16.15
N PHE A 8 -0.55 62.26 -16.27
CA PHE A 8 -1.53 61.26 -15.82
C PHE A 8 -1.42 59.95 -16.60
N ALA A 9 -1.17 59.97 -17.91
CA ALA A 9 -0.98 58.77 -18.71
C ALA A 9 0.28 58.00 -18.27
N LEU A 10 1.38 58.72 -17.97
CA LEU A 10 2.62 58.08 -17.52
C LEU A 10 2.50 57.46 -16.13
N VAL A 11 1.79 58.10 -15.21
CA VAL A 11 1.49 57.54 -13.86
C VAL A 11 0.57 56.31 -13.98
N ALA A 12 -0.45 56.34 -14.84
CA ALA A 12 -1.31 55.18 -15.05
C ALA A 12 -0.53 53.98 -15.64
N LEU A 13 0.41 54.23 -16.54
CA LEU A 13 1.24 53.18 -17.14
C LEU A 13 2.21 52.57 -16.12
N ILE A 14 2.77 53.34 -15.20
CA ILE A 14 3.63 52.86 -14.13
C ILE A 14 2.79 52.00 -13.13
N LEU A 15 1.59 52.49 -12.74
CA LEU A 15 0.72 51.76 -11.85
C LEU A 15 0.26 50.42 -12.46
N SER A 16 -0.04 50.38 -13.76
CA SER A 16 -0.40 49.13 -14.44
C SER A 16 0.78 48.15 -14.50
N ALA A 17 1.99 48.64 -14.78
CA ALA A 17 3.20 47.81 -14.76
C ALA A 17 3.49 47.21 -13.35
N VAL A 18 3.38 48.01 -12.31
CA VAL A 18 3.52 47.56 -10.90
C VAL A 18 2.44 46.55 -10.57
N GLY A 19 1.20 46.75 -10.99
CA GLY A 19 0.09 45.80 -10.78
C GLY A 19 0.35 44.46 -11.48
N ILE A 20 0.86 44.47 -12.69
CA ILE A 20 1.20 43.23 -13.42
C ILE A 20 2.35 42.51 -12.74
N ILE A 21 3.42 43.20 -12.32
CA ILE A 21 4.56 42.63 -11.61
C ILE A 21 4.08 42.01 -10.28
N TYR A 22 3.22 42.71 -9.53
CA TYR A 22 2.65 42.23 -8.28
C TYR A 22 1.81 40.96 -8.51
N CYS A 23 0.96 40.91 -9.53
CA CYS A 23 0.17 39.73 -9.87
C CYS A 23 1.05 38.52 -10.23
N ILE A 24 2.13 38.73 -10.98
CA ILE A 24 3.09 37.68 -11.32
C ILE A 24 3.75 37.16 -10.04
N PHE A 25 4.23 38.06 -9.18
CA PHE A 25 4.92 37.68 -7.92
C PHE A 25 4.00 36.97 -6.93
N VAL A 26 2.74 37.38 -6.79
CA VAL A 26 1.76 36.73 -5.91
C VAL A 26 1.34 35.37 -6.48
N HIS A 27 1.31 35.20 -7.80
CA HIS A 27 0.96 33.92 -8.40
C HIS A 27 2.06 32.86 -8.25
N GLU A 28 3.34 33.28 -8.19
CA GLU A 28 4.47 32.35 -7.95
C GLU A 28 4.58 31.85 -6.49
N THR A 29 3.88 32.47 -5.53
CA THR A 29 3.91 32.08 -4.11
C THR A 29 2.80 31.09 -3.70
N SER A 30 1.99 30.63 -4.65
CA SER A 30 0.95 29.64 -4.33
C SER A 30 1.57 28.26 -4.12
N VAL A 31 1.40 27.68 -2.92
CA VAL A 31 1.83 26.32 -2.60
C VAL A 31 1.13 25.33 -3.55
N ARG A 32 1.93 24.55 -4.25
CA ARG A 32 1.45 23.51 -5.18
C ARG A 32 1.42 22.17 -4.45
N TYR A 33 0.26 21.57 -4.37
CA TYR A 33 0.06 20.31 -3.69
C TYR A 33 -0.74 19.33 -4.56
N GLY A 34 -0.57 18.06 -4.25
CA GLY A 34 -1.34 16.98 -4.81
C GLY A 34 -1.44 15.80 -3.86
N PHE A 35 -2.16 14.78 -4.24
CA PHE A 35 -2.24 13.54 -3.47
C PHE A 35 -2.11 12.32 -4.37
N ILE A 36 -1.70 11.22 -3.74
CA ILE A 36 -1.59 9.90 -4.36
C ILE A 36 -2.43 8.91 -3.54
N ASN A 37 -3.36 8.24 -4.20
CA ASN A 37 -4.10 7.13 -3.61
C ASN A 37 -3.17 5.92 -3.50
N THR A 38 -2.74 5.61 -2.28
CA THR A 38 -1.76 4.57 -1.99
C THR A 38 -2.25 3.18 -2.41
N GLU A 39 -3.52 2.88 -2.20
CA GLU A 39 -4.10 1.60 -2.58
C GLU A 39 -4.13 1.43 -4.10
N LYS A 40 -4.64 2.43 -4.83
CA LYS A 40 -4.66 2.42 -6.30
C LYS A 40 -3.25 2.34 -6.87
N MET A 41 -2.30 3.09 -6.30
CA MET A 41 -0.89 3.07 -6.69
C MET A 41 -0.29 1.67 -6.52
N LEU A 42 -0.41 1.04 -5.35
CA LEU A 42 0.13 -0.30 -5.08
C LEU A 42 -0.56 -1.38 -5.94
N ASN A 43 -1.84 -1.21 -6.24
CA ASN A 43 -2.59 -2.13 -7.11
C ASN A 43 -2.19 -2.01 -8.59
N THR A 44 -1.57 -0.91 -9.01
CA THR A 44 -1.25 -0.64 -10.42
C THR A 44 0.26 -0.66 -10.70
N PHE A 45 1.10 -0.43 -9.68
CA PHE A 45 2.55 -0.49 -9.82
C PHE A 45 3.02 -1.92 -10.07
N VAL A 46 3.72 -2.16 -11.19
CA VAL A 46 4.12 -3.49 -11.67
C VAL A 46 4.94 -4.26 -10.63
N ASP A 47 5.87 -3.60 -9.94
CA ASP A 47 6.70 -4.29 -8.94
C ASP A 47 5.90 -4.69 -7.70
N ALA A 48 4.92 -3.87 -7.27
CA ALA A 48 4.00 -4.24 -6.19
C ALA A 48 3.10 -5.43 -6.59
N GLN A 49 2.65 -5.48 -7.84
CA GLN A 49 1.87 -6.62 -8.36
C GLN A 49 2.69 -7.91 -8.41
N LYS A 50 3.98 -7.83 -8.79
CA LYS A 50 4.89 -8.99 -8.75
C LYS A 50 5.03 -9.55 -7.32
N VAL A 51 5.23 -8.66 -6.34
CA VAL A 51 5.30 -9.05 -4.92
C VAL A 51 4.00 -9.70 -4.46
N ARG A 52 2.85 -9.12 -4.82
CA ARG A 52 1.53 -9.72 -4.51
C ARG A 52 1.40 -11.12 -5.10
N GLY A 53 1.82 -11.32 -6.34
CA GLY A 53 1.81 -12.65 -6.98
C GLY A 53 2.69 -13.66 -6.24
N GLN A 54 3.88 -13.25 -5.78
CA GLN A 54 4.78 -14.11 -4.99
C GLN A 54 4.16 -14.48 -3.64
N LEU A 55 3.54 -13.52 -2.95
CA LEU A 55 2.86 -13.76 -1.67
C LEU A 55 1.69 -14.72 -1.82
N LEU A 56 0.84 -14.54 -2.84
CA LEU A 56 -0.27 -15.44 -3.11
C LEU A 56 0.19 -16.87 -3.44
N ALA A 57 1.27 -17.01 -4.20
CA ALA A 57 1.84 -18.32 -4.50
C ALA A 57 2.39 -19.02 -3.26
N GLU A 58 3.00 -18.28 -2.33
CA GLU A 58 3.49 -18.83 -1.08
C GLU A 58 2.36 -19.17 -0.12
N GLU A 59 1.36 -18.29 0.01
CA GLU A 59 0.14 -18.54 0.78
C GLU A 59 -0.56 -19.82 0.32
N SER A 60 -0.64 -20.06 -0.98
CA SER A 60 -1.22 -21.30 -1.51
C SER A 60 -0.46 -22.54 -1.03
N LYS A 61 0.87 -22.52 -1.01
CA LYS A 61 1.68 -23.65 -0.52
C LYS A 61 1.44 -23.91 0.98
N TRP A 62 1.34 -22.83 1.76
CA TRP A 62 1.03 -22.95 3.19
C TRP A 62 -0.37 -23.53 3.42
N ASN A 63 -1.36 -23.09 2.63
CA ASN A 63 -2.73 -23.61 2.70
C ASN A 63 -2.79 -25.10 2.33
N ASP A 64 -2.06 -25.52 1.29
CA ASP A 64 -2.00 -26.93 0.91
C ASP A 64 -1.36 -27.80 2.01
N ALA A 65 -0.29 -27.30 2.65
CA ALA A 65 0.35 -28.01 3.76
C ALA A 65 -0.53 -28.05 5.02
N GLU A 66 -1.22 -26.96 5.34
CA GLU A 66 -2.18 -26.89 6.45
C GLU A 66 -3.30 -27.91 6.30
N LYS A 67 -3.85 -28.00 5.08
CA LYS A 67 -4.90 -28.96 4.77
C LYS A 67 -4.48 -30.41 5.03
N VAL A 68 -3.24 -30.77 4.75
CA VAL A 68 -2.71 -32.13 5.06
C VAL A 68 -2.75 -32.40 6.56
N ILE A 69 -2.40 -31.40 7.38
CA ILE A 69 -2.42 -31.52 8.85
C ILE A 69 -3.88 -31.63 9.35
N GLU A 70 -4.77 -30.77 8.83
CA GLU A 70 -6.21 -30.80 9.14
C GLU A 70 -6.84 -32.15 8.77
N ASP A 71 -6.60 -32.64 7.56
CA ASP A 71 -7.13 -33.93 7.09
C ASP A 71 -6.62 -35.10 7.95
N SER A 72 -5.33 -35.03 8.38
CA SER A 72 -4.74 -36.01 9.29
C SER A 72 -5.41 -35.98 10.69
N LEU A 73 -5.69 -34.78 11.21
CA LEU A 73 -6.40 -34.60 12.49
C LEU A 73 -7.85 -35.12 12.39
N ALA A 74 -8.56 -34.75 11.31
CA ALA A 74 -9.94 -35.19 11.09
C ALA A 74 -10.03 -36.73 10.99
N THR A 75 -9.12 -37.37 10.26
CA THR A 75 -9.05 -38.85 10.16
C THR A 75 -8.78 -39.48 11.53
N PHE A 76 -7.90 -38.87 12.31
CA PHE A 76 -7.62 -39.33 13.66
C PHE A 76 -8.86 -39.20 14.57
N GLU A 77 -9.59 -38.09 14.49
CA GLU A 77 -10.79 -37.86 15.28
C GLU A 77 -11.93 -38.84 14.95
N GLU A 78 -12.10 -39.19 13.67
CA GLU A 78 -13.06 -40.21 13.23
C GLU A 78 -12.71 -41.58 13.86
N ARG A 79 -11.43 -41.96 13.77
CA ARG A 79 -10.96 -43.21 14.41
C ARG A 79 -11.14 -43.17 15.92
N LEU A 80 -10.83 -42.05 16.57
CA LEU A 80 -11.01 -41.83 17.99
C LEU A 80 -12.47 -42.09 18.42
N LYS A 81 -13.45 -41.54 17.67
CA LYS A 81 -14.89 -41.76 17.95
C LYS A 81 -15.26 -43.24 17.94
N LEU A 82 -14.67 -44.02 17.04
CA LEU A 82 -14.99 -45.46 16.92
C LEU A 82 -14.33 -46.31 18.02
N GLU A 83 -13.12 -45.99 18.43
CA GLU A 83 -12.31 -46.80 19.33
C GLU A 83 -12.47 -46.40 20.80
N TYR A 84 -12.82 -45.15 21.11
CA TYR A 84 -12.74 -44.59 22.45
C TYR A 84 -13.62 -45.33 23.48
N ASP A 85 -14.85 -45.66 23.13
CA ASP A 85 -15.81 -46.21 24.09
C ASP A 85 -15.41 -47.63 24.55
N THR A 86 -14.81 -48.41 23.67
CA THR A 86 -14.38 -49.79 23.93
C THR A 86 -12.95 -49.92 24.42
N ALA A 87 -12.17 -48.84 24.37
CA ALA A 87 -10.75 -48.84 24.72
C ALA A 87 -10.50 -48.98 26.23
N SER A 88 -9.37 -49.59 26.61
CA SER A 88 -8.87 -49.61 27.98
C SER A 88 -8.56 -48.21 28.50
N ILE A 89 -8.48 -47.99 29.79
CA ILE A 89 -8.17 -46.73 30.45
C ILE A 89 -6.81 -46.18 29.92
N GLU A 90 -5.82 -47.04 29.81
CA GLU A 90 -4.49 -46.71 29.30
C GLU A 90 -4.56 -46.20 27.84
N THR A 91 -5.30 -46.94 26.99
CA THR A 91 -5.51 -46.57 25.59
C THR A 91 -6.27 -45.26 25.48
N LYS A 92 -7.32 -45.03 26.30
CA LYS A 92 -8.02 -43.74 26.33
C LYS A 92 -7.11 -42.58 26.66
N LYS A 93 -6.22 -42.72 27.63
CA LYS A 93 -5.25 -41.71 28.02
C LYS A 93 -4.28 -41.42 26.88
N ARG A 94 -3.76 -42.46 26.21
CA ARG A 94 -2.87 -42.30 25.03
C ARG A 94 -3.56 -41.57 23.87
N LEU A 95 -4.79 -41.98 23.55
CA LEU A 95 -5.57 -41.37 22.46
C LEU A 95 -5.86 -39.89 22.75
N LYS A 96 -6.17 -39.53 23.98
CA LYS A 96 -6.36 -38.12 24.39
C LYS A 96 -5.06 -37.31 24.26
N SER A 97 -3.94 -37.86 24.68
CA SER A 97 -2.65 -37.23 24.57
C SER A 97 -2.27 -37.00 23.09
N GLU A 98 -2.53 -38.01 22.24
CA GLU A 98 -2.29 -37.88 20.78
C GLU A 98 -3.19 -36.82 20.14
N GLN A 99 -4.49 -36.78 20.53
CA GLN A 99 -5.40 -35.73 20.07
C GLN A 99 -4.87 -34.31 20.41
N THR A 100 -4.49 -34.11 21.67
CA THR A 100 -3.95 -32.82 22.13
C THR A 100 -2.70 -32.46 21.35
N HIS A 101 -1.77 -33.41 21.15
CA HIS A 101 -0.53 -33.15 20.39
C HIS A 101 -0.82 -32.71 18.94
N ARG A 102 -1.79 -33.37 18.26
CA ARG A 102 -2.17 -33.02 16.87
C ARG A 102 -2.81 -31.63 16.78
N ILE A 103 -3.68 -31.27 17.73
CA ILE A 103 -4.27 -29.93 17.83
C ILE A 103 -3.18 -28.89 18.07
N GLU A 104 -2.23 -29.15 18.96
CA GLU A 104 -1.11 -28.24 19.20
C GLU A 104 -0.19 -28.14 17.99
N GLU A 105 -0.01 -29.21 17.21
CA GLU A 105 0.78 -29.19 15.98
C GLU A 105 0.12 -28.29 14.93
N LEU A 106 -1.19 -28.41 14.73
CA LEU A 106 -1.94 -27.51 13.85
C LEU A 106 -1.80 -26.05 14.30
N GLY A 107 -2.02 -25.76 15.58
CA GLY A 107 -1.88 -24.39 16.11
C GLY A 107 -0.47 -23.81 15.95
N ARG A 108 0.58 -24.62 16.14
CA ARG A 108 1.96 -24.19 15.86
C ARG A 108 2.19 -23.92 14.38
N PHE A 109 1.61 -24.73 13.50
CA PHE A 109 1.71 -24.56 12.07
C PHE A 109 1.02 -23.27 11.60
N GLU A 110 -0.21 -23.01 12.06
CA GLU A 110 -0.95 -21.77 11.76
C GLU A 110 -0.17 -20.52 12.21
N GLN A 111 0.43 -20.57 13.40
CA GLN A 111 1.25 -19.46 13.88
C GLN A 111 2.51 -19.27 13.01
N ALA A 112 3.19 -20.35 12.65
CA ALA A 112 4.38 -20.30 11.79
C ALA A 112 4.04 -19.76 10.39
N LYS A 113 2.89 -20.17 9.81
CA LYS A 113 2.34 -19.65 8.55
C LYS A 113 2.14 -18.13 8.63
N LYS A 114 1.42 -17.68 9.66
CA LYS A 114 1.15 -16.24 9.87
C LYS A 114 2.44 -15.43 9.96
N ASP A 115 3.37 -15.86 10.81
CA ASP A 115 4.63 -15.16 11.04
C ASP A 115 5.52 -15.19 9.78
N GLY A 116 5.56 -16.34 9.08
CA GLY A 116 6.29 -16.51 7.84
C GLY A 116 5.79 -15.61 6.72
N LEU A 117 4.47 -15.56 6.50
CA LEU A 117 3.87 -14.71 5.48
C LEU A 117 4.03 -13.21 5.81
N GLN A 118 3.88 -12.82 7.07
CA GLN A 118 4.08 -11.43 7.51
C GLN A 118 5.53 -10.99 7.29
N LYS A 119 6.49 -11.83 7.65
CA LYS A 119 7.92 -11.57 7.44
C LYS A 119 8.22 -11.43 5.94
N MET A 120 7.78 -12.38 5.14
CA MET A 120 7.97 -12.36 3.69
C MET A 120 7.35 -11.12 3.04
N GLN A 121 6.13 -10.74 3.45
CA GLN A 121 5.48 -9.51 2.99
C GLN A 121 6.34 -8.28 3.29
N SER A 122 6.84 -8.16 4.51
CA SER A 122 7.69 -7.04 4.92
C SER A 122 8.98 -6.98 4.09
N GLU A 123 9.66 -8.12 3.92
CA GLU A 123 10.92 -8.21 3.17
C GLU A 123 10.74 -7.89 1.68
N LEU A 124 9.68 -8.40 1.05
CA LEU A 124 9.42 -8.18 -0.36
C LEU A 124 8.88 -6.77 -0.67
N MET A 125 8.11 -6.18 0.26
CA MET A 125 7.57 -4.84 0.06
C MET A 125 8.59 -3.73 0.38
N ALA A 126 9.60 -3.97 1.20
CA ALA A 126 10.60 -2.97 1.54
C ALA A 126 11.26 -2.33 0.31
N PRO A 127 11.81 -3.08 -0.67
CA PRO A 127 12.40 -2.49 -1.86
C PRO A 127 11.37 -1.78 -2.77
N VAL A 128 10.09 -2.19 -2.72
CA VAL A 128 9.01 -1.51 -3.45
C VAL A 128 8.78 -0.13 -2.86
N TYR A 129 8.69 -0.02 -1.53
CA TYR A 129 8.57 1.28 -0.86
C TYR A 129 9.80 2.18 -1.03
N GLU A 130 11.00 1.63 -1.06
CA GLU A 130 12.22 2.39 -1.37
C GLU A 130 12.15 3.01 -2.76
N LYS A 131 11.73 2.26 -3.77
CA LYS A 131 11.51 2.75 -5.13
C LYS A 131 10.46 3.85 -5.18
N ILE A 132 9.33 3.67 -4.52
CA ILE A 132 8.24 4.65 -4.45
C ILE A 132 8.74 5.94 -3.81
N ASN A 133 9.35 5.86 -2.61
CA ASN A 133 9.80 7.03 -1.87
C ASN A 133 10.92 7.78 -2.58
N GLY A 134 11.89 7.07 -3.16
CA GLY A 134 12.96 7.67 -3.94
C GLY A 134 12.46 8.37 -5.20
N SER A 135 11.46 7.79 -5.85
CA SER A 135 10.88 8.36 -7.07
C SER A 135 9.91 9.52 -6.78
N LEU A 136 9.28 9.54 -5.61
CA LEU A 136 8.35 10.59 -5.24
C LEU A 136 9.03 11.96 -5.14
N ALA A 137 10.23 12.01 -4.56
CA ALA A 137 11.00 13.25 -4.45
C ALA A 137 11.41 13.80 -5.83
N GLU A 138 11.80 12.92 -6.74
CA GLU A 138 12.15 13.27 -8.12
C GLU A 138 10.92 13.79 -8.89
N TYR A 139 9.82 13.02 -8.84
CA TYR A 139 8.55 13.40 -9.46
C TYR A 139 8.02 14.74 -8.95
N ALA A 140 8.02 14.96 -7.64
CA ALA A 140 7.59 16.21 -7.04
C ALA A 140 8.42 17.41 -7.53
N LYS A 141 9.75 17.23 -7.63
CA LYS A 141 10.65 18.26 -8.14
C LYS A 141 10.41 18.57 -9.62
N GLU A 142 10.24 17.54 -10.45
CA GLU A 142 9.97 17.72 -11.89
C GLU A 142 8.64 18.44 -12.16
N HIS A 143 7.62 18.19 -11.30
CA HIS A 143 6.30 18.79 -11.45
C HIS A 143 6.11 20.08 -10.62
N GLY A 144 7.17 20.53 -9.92
CA GLY A 144 7.14 21.74 -9.10
C GLY A 144 6.12 21.68 -7.98
N LEU A 145 6.01 20.52 -7.32
CA LEU A 145 5.12 20.29 -6.19
C LEU A 145 5.86 20.58 -4.88
N ASP A 146 5.23 21.34 -3.99
CA ASP A 146 5.77 21.62 -2.66
C ASP A 146 5.38 20.54 -1.64
N VAL A 147 4.17 19.94 -1.79
CA VAL A 147 3.65 18.92 -0.90
C VAL A 147 2.87 17.85 -1.67
N VAL A 148 3.13 16.58 -1.36
CA VAL A 148 2.36 15.45 -1.84
C VAL A 148 1.81 14.68 -0.65
N PHE A 149 0.48 14.51 -0.61
CA PHE A 149 -0.20 13.75 0.43
C PHE A 149 -0.39 12.30 0.00
N ALA A 150 -0.20 11.36 0.93
CA ALA A 150 -0.63 9.98 0.75
C ALA A 150 -2.10 9.86 1.17
N SER A 151 -2.96 9.43 0.25
CA SER A 151 -4.36 9.13 0.55
C SER A 151 -4.53 7.64 0.80
N SER A 152 -5.04 7.29 1.98
CA SER A 152 -5.37 5.92 2.36
C SER A 152 -6.68 5.92 3.17
N ASN A 153 -7.47 4.87 3.04
CA ASN A 153 -8.66 4.62 3.86
C ASN A 153 -9.63 5.81 3.97
N GLY A 154 -9.87 6.54 2.86
CA GLY A 154 -10.80 7.66 2.86
C GLY A 154 -10.29 8.95 3.51
N SER A 155 -8.98 9.10 3.72
CA SER A 155 -8.39 10.34 4.26
C SER A 155 -8.60 11.55 3.33
N ILE A 156 -8.83 11.32 2.04
CA ILE A 156 -9.31 12.32 1.07
C ILE A 156 -10.74 11.95 0.70
N VAL A 157 -11.68 12.76 1.16
CA VAL A 157 -13.13 12.52 0.98
C VAL A 157 -13.61 12.89 -0.42
N TYR A 158 -12.95 13.84 -1.08
CA TYR A 158 -13.28 14.34 -2.41
C TYR A 158 -12.01 14.75 -3.16
N GLY A 159 -11.90 14.38 -4.41
CA GLY A 159 -10.76 14.79 -5.23
C GLY A 159 -10.27 13.77 -6.25
N ASP A 160 -10.80 12.55 -6.27
CA ASP A 160 -10.47 11.52 -7.25
C ASP A 160 -10.70 12.03 -8.68
N GLY A 161 -9.69 11.90 -9.54
CA GLY A 161 -9.72 12.40 -10.91
C GLY A 161 -9.65 13.93 -11.05
N SER A 162 -9.42 14.67 -9.95
CA SER A 162 -9.15 16.12 -9.99
C SER A 162 -7.71 16.38 -10.45
N ARG A 163 -7.39 17.65 -10.73
CA ARG A 163 -6.00 18.07 -11.04
C ARG A 163 -5.01 17.84 -9.88
N ALA A 164 -5.52 17.65 -8.66
CA ALA A 164 -4.71 17.36 -7.50
C ALA A 164 -4.47 15.84 -7.30
N ASP A 165 -5.21 14.97 -8.00
CA ASP A 165 -4.97 13.53 -8.02
C ASP A 165 -3.83 13.19 -8.96
N LEU A 166 -2.69 12.88 -8.38
CA LEU A 166 -1.46 12.55 -9.11
C LEU A 166 -1.25 11.04 -9.28
N THR A 167 -2.22 10.23 -8.87
CA THR A 167 -2.06 8.77 -8.74
C THR A 167 -1.66 8.10 -10.05
N GLU A 168 -2.41 8.36 -11.12
CA GLU A 168 -2.16 7.71 -12.43
C GLU A 168 -0.85 8.18 -13.06
N ASP A 169 -0.58 9.48 -13.02
CA ASP A 169 0.64 10.06 -13.59
C ASP A 169 1.88 9.58 -12.84
N PHE A 170 1.82 9.50 -11.49
CA PHE A 170 2.92 9.00 -10.69
C PHE A 170 3.14 7.49 -10.90
N VAL A 171 2.09 6.69 -11.02
CA VAL A 171 2.21 5.26 -11.35
C VAL A 171 2.83 5.05 -12.73
N LEU A 172 2.44 5.85 -13.70
CA LEU A 172 3.04 5.81 -15.03
C LEU A 172 4.54 6.15 -14.98
N PHE A 173 4.91 7.18 -14.22
CA PHE A 173 6.30 7.55 -13.96
C PHE A 173 7.09 6.40 -13.34
N LEU A 174 6.57 5.77 -12.27
CA LEU A 174 7.18 4.61 -11.62
C LEU A 174 7.38 3.44 -12.59
N ASN A 175 6.33 3.07 -13.32
CA ASN A 175 6.38 1.95 -14.23
C ASN A 175 7.33 2.18 -15.41
N ASN A 176 7.49 3.40 -15.87
CA ASN A 176 8.47 3.76 -16.92
C ASN A 176 9.91 3.73 -16.40
N LYS A 177 10.12 4.15 -15.15
CA LYS A 177 11.44 4.22 -14.53
C LYS A 177 12.01 2.85 -14.18
N TYR A 178 11.13 1.89 -13.79
CA TYR A 178 11.54 0.55 -13.31
C TYR A 178 11.11 -0.60 -14.25
N ARG A 179 10.91 -0.30 -15.49
CA ARG A 179 10.54 -1.25 -16.54
C ARG A 179 11.67 -2.18 -16.95
#